data_e646777b7b8d400c40876c389d2f02ed
#
_entry.id   e646777b7b8d400c40876c389d2f02ed
#
_cell.length_a   1.000
_cell.length_b   1.000
_cell.length_c   1.000
_cell.angle_alpha   90.00
_cell.angle_beta   90.00
_cell.angle_gamma   90.00
#
_symmetry.space_group_name_H-M   'P 1'
#
loop_
_entity.id
_entity.type
_entity.pdbx_description
1 polymer ?
#
loop_
_entity_poly.entity_id
_entity_poly.type
_entity_poly.pdbx_seq_one_letter_code
_entity_poly.pdbx_strand_id
1 'polypeptide(L)'
;MKQDIRTKDYILFIEAWCLLALARFIIYSLPFKYIVIILERKPNNSKANKNVNPLILDEISKAIRRACNHSFWKTKCFEQALAGKIMLNLRRIKSSVYFGVADNGVFMAHAWLECEGQTITGGKGKDKFAVINKF
;
A
#
# COMPACT_ATOMS: atom_id res chain seq x y z
N MET A 1 -16.81 0.45 -23.88
CA MET A 1 -16.19 -0.52 -22.97
C MET A 1 -14.69 -0.35 -22.84
N LYS A 2 -13.90 -0.36 -23.92
CA LYS A 2 -12.44 -0.14 -23.81
C LYS A 2 -12.05 1.23 -23.33
N GLN A 3 -12.86 2.27 -23.56
CA GLN A 3 -12.62 3.64 -23.08
C GLN A 3 -12.82 3.80 -21.59
N ASP A 4 -13.82 3.15 -21.03
CA ASP A 4 -14.13 3.25 -19.59
C ASP A 4 -13.06 2.58 -18.75
N ILE A 5 -12.52 1.44 -19.19
CA ILE A 5 -11.43 0.74 -18.52
C ILE A 5 -10.16 1.58 -18.53
N ARG A 6 -9.84 2.21 -19.67
CA ARG A 6 -8.68 3.10 -19.78
C ARG A 6 -8.78 4.33 -18.87
N THR A 7 -9.94 4.97 -18.83
CA THR A 7 -10.17 6.15 -17.98
C THR A 7 -10.01 5.78 -16.50
N LYS A 8 -10.60 4.66 -16.09
CA LYS A 8 -10.49 4.16 -14.73
C LYS A 8 -9.02 3.85 -14.36
N ASP A 9 -8.28 3.23 -15.26
CA ASP A 9 -6.86 2.92 -15.06
C ASP A 9 -6.03 4.18 -14.89
N TYR A 10 -6.29 5.22 -15.69
CA TYR A 10 -5.61 6.51 -15.57
C TYR A 10 -5.94 7.21 -14.26
N ILE A 11 -7.19 7.19 -13.83
CA ILE A 11 -7.60 7.79 -12.55
C ILE A 11 -6.90 7.09 -11.39
N LEU A 12 -6.87 5.76 -11.40
CA LEU A 12 -6.17 4.98 -10.38
C LEU A 12 -4.66 5.24 -10.41
N PHE A 13 -4.08 5.36 -11.59
CA PHE A 13 -2.65 5.68 -11.74
C PHE A 13 -2.33 7.05 -11.14
N ILE A 14 -3.10 8.07 -11.46
CA ILE A 14 -2.90 9.44 -10.96
C ILE A 14 -3.09 9.45 -9.43
N GLU A 15 -4.12 8.81 -8.93
CA GLU A 15 -4.36 8.67 -7.49
C GLU A 15 -3.16 8.00 -6.80
N ALA A 16 -2.69 6.88 -7.34
CA ALA A 16 -1.54 6.16 -6.79
C ALA A 16 -0.27 7.03 -6.80
N TRP A 17 -0.02 7.72 -7.90
CA TRP A 17 1.15 8.59 -8.04
C TRP A 17 1.10 9.74 -7.03
N CYS A 18 -0.03 10.41 -6.89
CA CYS A 18 -0.21 11.49 -5.92
C CYS A 18 -0.05 10.98 -4.48
N LEU A 19 -0.61 9.80 -4.18
CA LEU A 19 -0.50 9.21 -2.84
C LEU A 19 0.91 8.72 -2.52
N LEU A 20 1.65 8.24 -3.52
CA LEU A 20 3.08 7.92 -3.33
C LEU A 20 3.88 9.17 -2.97
N ALA A 21 3.64 10.28 -3.66
CA ALA A 21 4.28 11.57 -3.35
C ALA A 21 3.89 12.04 -1.94
N LEU A 22 2.62 11.95 -1.59
CA LEU A 22 2.12 12.31 -0.26
C LEU A 22 2.71 11.40 0.82
N ALA A 23 2.77 10.10 0.57
CA ALA A 23 3.36 9.14 1.50
C ALA A 23 4.84 9.46 1.77
N ARG A 24 5.59 9.77 0.71
CA ARG A 24 6.99 10.20 0.84
C ARG A 24 7.10 11.46 1.70
N PHE A 25 6.27 12.46 1.44
CA PHE A 25 6.24 13.69 2.22
C PHE A 25 5.93 13.41 3.70
N ILE A 26 4.92 12.60 3.98
CA ILE A 26 4.52 12.22 5.34
C ILE A 26 5.67 11.50 6.06
N ILE A 27 6.29 10.52 5.41
CA ILE A 27 7.35 9.70 6.01
C ILE A 27 8.57 10.57 6.38
N TYR A 28 8.94 11.53 5.53
CA TYR A 28 10.10 12.37 5.77
C TYR A 28 9.82 13.59 6.65
N SER A 29 8.56 14.00 6.78
CA SER A 29 8.19 15.23 7.51
C SER A 29 7.62 14.96 8.90
N LEU A 30 7.00 13.80 9.13
CA LEU A 30 6.33 13.50 10.39
C LEU A 30 7.11 12.46 11.20
N PRO A 31 7.12 12.58 12.55
CA PRO A 31 7.61 11.52 13.43
C PRO A 31 6.82 10.22 13.22
N PHE A 32 7.48 9.08 13.41
CA PHE A 32 6.87 7.76 13.21
C PHE A 32 5.58 7.55 14.01
N LYS A 33 5.48 8.14 15.21
CA LYS A 33 4.26 8.06 16.04
C LYS A 33 3.00 8.55 15.33
N TYR A 34 3.12 9.59 14.50
CA TYR A 34 1.98 10.11 13.70
C TYR A 34 1.66 9.22 12.52
N ILE A 35 2.69 8.61 11.93
CA ILE A 35 2.50 7.64 10.85
C ILE A 35 1.74 6.42 11.36
N VAL A 36 2.05 5.95 12.56
CA VAL A 36 1.32 4.85 13.21
C VAL A 36 -0.16 5.17 13.35
N ILE A 37 -0.51 6.41 13.72
CA ILE A 37 -1.91 6.84 13.81
C ILE A 37 -2.62 6.68 12.46
N ILE A 38 -1.95 7.05 11.37
CA ILE A 38 -2.49 6.89 10.01
C ILE A 38 -2.64 5.40 9.66
N LEU A 39 -1.65 4.59 9.99
CA LEU A 39 -1.65 3.16 9.72
C LEU A 39 -2.74 2.40 10.49
N GLU A 40 -3.01 2.82 11.72
CA GLU A 40 -4.02 2.20 12.58
C GLU A 40 -5.44 2.68 12.27
N ARG A 41 -5.58 3.73 11.46
CA ARG A 41 -6.88 4.28 11.12
C ARG A 41 -7.68 3.29 10.28
N LYS A 42 -8.82 2.87 10.84
CA LYS A 42 -9.74 1.96 10.17
C LYS A 42 -10.79 2.76 9.41
N PRO A 43 -11.26 2.28 8.23
CA PRO A 43 -12.34 2.95 7.54
C PRO A 43 -13.61 2.94 8.37
N ASN A 44 -14.36 4.07 8.33
CA ASN A 44 -15.66 4.17 8.98
C ASN A 44 -16.62 3.13 8.41
N ASN A 45 -17.40 2.47 9.28
CA ASN A 45 -18.35 1.42 8.91
C ASN A 45 -17.69 0.17 8.30
N SER A 46 -16.53 -0.22 8.83
CA SER A 46 -15.91 -1.48 8.47
C SER A 46 -16.72 -2.67 9.04
N LYS A 47 -17.85 -2.96 8.45
CA LYS A 47 -18.32 -4.33 8.44
C LYS A 47 -17.24 -5.09 7.69
N ALA A 48 -16.55 -5.99 8.39
CA ALA A 48 -15.48 -6.80 7.83
C ALA A 48 -15.71 -7.04 6.34
N ASN A 49 -14.71 -6.79 5.50
CA ASN A 49 -14.69 -6.81 4.03
C ASN A 49 -15.55 -7.90 3.35
N LYS A 50 -16.83 -7.97 3.71
CA LYS A 50 -17.72 -9.09 3.34
C LYS A 50 -17.90 -9.25 1.83
N ASN A 51 -17.65 -8.20 1.05
CA ASN A 51 -17.90 -8.18 -0.39
C ASN A 51 -16.83 -7.42 -1.16
N VAL A 52 -15.56 -7.57 -0.77
CA VAL A 52 -14.47 -6.95 -1.53
C VAL A 52 -14.25 -7.72 -2.82
N ASN A 53 -14.40 -7.02 -3.94
CA ASN A 53 -14.12 -7.60 -5.24
C ASN A 53 -12.60 -7.78 -5.41
N PRO A 54 -12.10 -9.01 -5.63
CA PRO A 54 -10.67 -9.23 -5.85
C PRO A 54 -10.09 -8.44 -7.02
N LEU A 55 -10.92 -8.09 -8.01
CA LEU A 55 -10.49 -7.31 -9.17
C LEU A 55 -10.05 -5.89 -8.79
N ILE A 56 -10.73 -5.25 -7.82
CA ILE A 56 -10.33 -3.91 -7.37
C ILE A 56 -8.98 -3.94 -6.67
N LEU A 57 -8.70 -4.99 -5.91
CA LEU A 57 -7.41 -5.18 -5.26
C LEU A 57 -6.28 -5.32 -6.28
N ASP A 58 -6.51 -6.10 -7.33
CA ASP A 58 -5.55 -6.28 -8.42
C ASP A 58 -5.33 -4.96 -9.19
N GLU A 59 -6.39 -4.24 -9.48
CA GLU A 59 -6.33 -2.93 -10.16
C GLU A 59 -5.51 -1.92 -9.35
N ILE A 60 -5.71 -1.86 -8.03
CA ILE A 60 -4.96 -0.97 -7.13
C ILE A 60 -3.49 -1.38 -7.11
N SER A 61 -3.21 -2.67 -6.98
CA SER A 61 -1.83 -3.19 -7.00
C SER A 61 -1.10 -2.80 -8.29
N LYS A 62 -1.75 -2.97 -9.43
CA LYS A 62 -1.21 -2.58 -10.73
C LYS A 62 -1.00 -1.08 -10.86
N ALA A 63 -1.95 -0.28 -10.37
CA ALA A 63 -1.86 1.18 -10.40
C ALA A 63 -0.64 1.68 -9.60
N ILE A 64 -0.43 1.13 -8.41
CA ILE A 64 0.74 1.46 -7.58
C ILE A 64 2.03 1.07 -8.30
N ARG A 65 2.08 -0.12 -8.88
CA ARG A 65 3.26 -0.59 -9.62
C ARG A 65 3.60 0.32 -10.80
N ARG A 66 2.59 0.73 -11.58
CA ARG A 66 2.77 1.67 -12.68
C ARG A 66 3.25 3.03 -12.19
N ALA A 67 2.67 3.54 -11.11
CA ALA A 67 3.06 4.81 -10.51
C ALA A 67 4.51 4.77 -10.03
N CYS A 68 4.95 3.66 -9.44
CA CYS A 68 6.35 3.46 -9.04
C CYS A 68 7.29 3.53 -10.24
N ASN A 69 6.90 2.91 -11.36
CA ASN A 69 7.73 2.88 -12.57
C ASN A 69 7.84 4.25 -13.25
N HIS A 70 6.90 5.16 -12.99
CA HIS A 70 6.86 6.50 -13.60
C HIS A 70 7.18 7.63 -12.60
N SER A 71 7.66 7.29 -11.40
CA SER A 71 8.03 8.29 -10.40
C SER A 71 9.41 8.86 -10.67
N PHE A 72 9.62 10.15 -10.34
CA PHE A 72 10.90 10.82 -10.45
C PHE A 72 11.91 10.36 -9.40
N TRP A 73 11.45 9.70 -8.37
CA TRP A 73 12.26 9.19 -7.28
C TRP A 73 12.12 7.68 -7.18
N LYS A 74 13.08 7.03 -6.54
CA LYS A 74 12.99 5.59 -6.25
C LYS A 74 12.03 5.38 -5.08
N THR A 75 10.86 4.82 -5.35
CA THR A 75 9.86 4.55 -4.31
C THR A 75 10.33 3.41 -3.42
N LYS A 76 10.11 3.56 -2.11
CA LYS A 76 10.45 2.56 -1.11
C LYS A 76 9.23 1.71 -0.76
N CYS A 77 9.48 0.51 -0.25
CA CYS A 77 8.41 -0.44 0.12
C CYS A 77 7.40 0.17 1.10
N PHE A 78 7.86 0.98 2.06
CA PHE A 78 6.96 1.60 3.04
C PHE A 78 6.11 2.70 2.41
N GLU A 79 6.65 3.48 1.49
CA GLU A 79 5.88 4.47 0.74
C GLU A 79 4.74 3.80 -0.04
N GLN A 80 5.05 2.69 -0.70
CA GLN A 80 4.07 1.91 -1.46
C GLN A 80 2.98 1.33 -0.56
N ALA A 81 3.37 0.76 0.58
CA ALA A 81 2.42 0.20 1.53
C ALA A 81 1.50 1.28 2.11
N LEU A 82 2.04 2.44 2.47
CA LEU A 82 1.25 3.55 3.01
C LEU A 82 0.29 4.10 1.95
N ALA A 83 0.76 4.32 0.73
CA ALA A 83 -0.09 4.78 -0.37
C ALA A 83 -1.23 3.81 -0.64
N GLY A 84 -0.94 2.52 -0.71
CA GLY A 84 -1.94 1.48 -0.92
C GLY A 84 -2.96 1.41 0.21
N LYS A 85 -2.52 1.55 1.45
CA LYS A 85 -3.41 1.59 2.61
C LYS A 85 -4.37 2.77 2.54
N ILE A 86 -3.89 3.94 2.16
CA ILE A 86 -4.74 5.12 1.99
C ILE A 86 -5.76 4.90 0.87
N MET A 87 -5.34 4.34 -0.27
CA MET A 87 -6.24 4.02 -1.38
C MET A 87 -7.37 3.09 -0.95
N LEU A 88 -7.04 2.06 -0.18
CA LEU A 88 -8.03 1.11 0.33
C LEU A 88 -8.94 1.75 1.38
N ASN A 89 -8.40 2.55 2.29
CA ASN A 89 -9.18 3.27 3.29
C ASN A 89 -10.20 4.23 2.64
N LEU A 90 -9.82 4.92 1.56
CA LEU A 90 -10.73 5.80 0.81
C LEU A 90 -11.91 5.03 0.22
N ARG A 91 -11.72 3.75 -0.06
CA ARG A 91 -12.75 2.85 -0.59
C ARG A 91 -13.45 2.04 0.51
N ARG A 92 -13.19 2.37 1.78
CA ARG A 92 -13.75 1.69 2.96
C ARG A 92 -13.36 0.21 3.00
N ILE A 93 -12.20 -0.13 2.48
CA ILE A 93 -11.66 -1.49 2.49
C ILE A 93 -10.59 -1.58 3.58
N LYS A 94 -10.78 -2.50 4.50
CA LYS A 94 -9.85 -2.75 5.60
C LYS A 94 -8.63 -3.54 5.09
N SER A 95 -7.44 -3.08 5.43
CA SER A 95 -6.18 -3.72 5.05
C SER A 95 -5.18 -3.70 6.19
N SER A 96 -4.08 -4.42 6.03
CA SER A 96 -3.03 -4.48 7.05
C SER A 96 -1.67 -4.24 6.44
N VAL A 97 -0.87 -3.38 7.09
CA VAL A 97 0.54 -3.18 6.75
C VAL A 97 1.38 -4.02 7.70
N TYR A 98 2.25 -4.83 7.12
CA TYR A 98 3.18 -5.68 7.87
C TYR A 98 4.58 -5.10 7.82
N PHE A 99 5.28 -5.15 8.93
CA PHE A 99 6.69 -4.85 9.03
C PHE A 99 7.45 -6.12 9.39
N GLY A 100 8.48 -6.42 8.62
CA GLY A 100 9.31 -7.57 8.86
C GLY A 100 10.80 -7.22 8.84
N VAL A 101 11.60 -8.06 9.46
CA VAL A 101 13.06 -7.95 9.48
C VAL A 101 13.70 -9.27 9.08
N ALA A 102 14.84 -9.17 8.43
CA ALA A 102 15.68 -10.31 8.07
C ALA A 102 17.13 -9.99 8.41
N ASP A 103 17.85 -10.98 8.88
CA ASP A 103 19.29 -10.86 9.17
C ASP A 103 20.03 -12.02 8.50
N ASN A 104 20.68 -11.73 7.39
CA ASN A 104 21.53 -12.66 6.65
C ASN A 104 22.99 -12.15 6.63
N GLY A 105 23.47 -11.61 7.75
CA GLY A 105 24.74 -10.90 7.83
C GLY A 105 24.59 -9.39 7.59
N VAL A 106 23.51 -8.96 6.95
CA VAL A 106 23.10 -7.56 6.81
C VAL A 106 21.66 -7.47 7.31
N PHE A 107 21.42 -6.53 8.24
CA PHE A 107 20.06 -6.28 8.75
C PHE A 107 19.22 -5.60 7.68
N MET A 108 18.09 -6.20 7.33
CA MET A 108 17.15 -5.68 6.33
C MET A 108 15.76 -5.57 6.93
N ALA A 109 15.06 -4.50 6.59
CA ALA A 109 13.67 -4.30 6.97
C ALA A 109 12.81 -4.21 5.70
N HIS A 110 11.58 -4.68 5.79
CA HIS A 110 10.64 -4.66 4.68
C HIS A 110 9.23 -4.37 5.18
N ALA A 111 8.47 -3.65 4.37
CA ALA A 111 7.06 -3.37 4.64
C ALA A 111 6.23 -3.84 3.44
N TRP A 112 5.07 -4.44 3.72
CA TRP A 112 4.14 -4.86 2.68
C TRP A 112 2.71 -4.68 3.14
N LEU A 113 1.80 -4.61 2.18
CA LEU A 113 0.37 -4.41 2.41
C LEU A 113 -0.39 -5.65 1.96
N GLU A 114 -1.27 -6.15 2.82
CA GLU A 114 -2.16 -7.27 2.51
C GLU A 114 -3.62 -6.89 2.76
N CYS A 115 -4.49 -7.44 1.94
CA CYS A 115 -5.94 -7.32 2.07
C CYS A 115 -6.58 -8.62 1.66
N GLU A 116 -7.40 -9.20 2.52
CA GLU A 116 -8.13 -10.45 2.26
C GLU A 116 -7.21 -11.59 1.76
N GLY A 117 -6.04 -11.73 2.37
CA GLY A 117 -5.07 -12.76 1.98
C GLY A 117 -4.30 -12.47 0.70
N GLN A 118 -4.59 -11.37 0.03
CA GLN A 118 -3.89 -10.93 -1.17
C GLN A 118 -2.85 -9.87 -0.84
N THR A 119 -1.63 -10.05 -1.35
CA THR A 119 -0.58 -9.04 -1.20
C THR A 119 -0.75 -7.95 -2.24
N ILE A 120 -0.90 -6.72 -1.78
CA ILE A 120 -1.14 -5.55 -2.64
C ILE A 120 0.19 -4.89 -3.04
N THR A 121 1.09 -4.69 -2.08
CA THR A 121 2.42 -4.13 -2.31
C THR A 121 3.48 -4.93 -1.56
N GLY A 122 4.71 -4.89 -2.05
CA GLY A 122 5.85 -5.46 -1.35
C GLY A 122 5.88 -6.98 -1.27
N GLY A 123 5.19 -7.68 -2.17
CA GLY A 123 5.10 -9.14 -2.13
C GLY A 123 6.40 -9.87 -2.44
N LYS A 124 7.27 -9.26 -3.23
CA LYS A 124 8.50 -9.92 -3.66
C LYS A 124 9.46 -10.09 -2.48
N GLY A 125 9.76 -11.35 -2.15
CA GLY A 125 10.72 -11.69 -1.09
C GLY A 125 10.18 -11.52 0.33
N LYS A 126 8.88 -11.25 0.52
CA LYS A 126 8.31 -11.04 1.86
C LYS A 126 8.51 -12.24 2.80
N ASP A 127 8.56 -13.46 2.25
CA ASP A 127 8.70 -14.69 3.03
C ASP A 127 10.06 -14.82 3.71
N LYS A 128 11.04 -14.02 3.29
CA LYS A 128 12.38 -13.97 3.91
C LYS A 128 12.39 -13.14 5.20
N PHE A 129 11.31 -12.41 5.50
CA PHE A 129 11.25 -11.50 6.63
C PHE A 129 10.37 -12.06 7.74
N ALA A 130 10.85 -11.95 8.97
CA ALA A 130 10.08 -12.26 10.16
C ALA A 130 9.22 -11.05 10.50
N VAL A 131 7.91 -11.24 10.63
CA VAL A 131 6.97 -10.16 10.98
C VAL A 131 7.20 -9.73 12.42
N ILE A 132 7.48 -8.43 12.61
CA ILE A 132 7.68 -7.85 13.94
C ILE A 132 6.49 -6.96 14.35
N ASN A 133 5.72 -6.48 13.40
CA ASN A 133 4.53 -5.67 13.69
C ASN A 133 3.54 -5.74 12.55
N LYS A 134 2.27 -5.46 12.90
CA LYS A 134 1.14 -5.43 11.96
C LYS A 134 0.23 -4.27 12.34
N PHE A 135 -0.06 -3.42 11.38
CA PHE A 135 -0.98 -2.28 11.56
C PHE A 135 -2.25 -2.41 10.76
#